data_29f8d181361a47ea8fd7f2f1e2f801db
#
_entry.id   29f8d181361a47ea8fd7f2f1e2f801db
#
_cell.length_a   1.000
_cell.length_b   1.000
_cell.length_c   1.000
_cell.angle_alpha   90.00
_cell.angle_beta   90.00
_cell.angle_gamma   90.00
#
_symmetry.space_group_name_H-M   'P 1'
#
loop_
_entity.id
_entity.type
_entity.pdbx_description
1 polymer ?
#
loop_
_entity_poly.entity_id
_entity_poly.type
_entity_poly.pdbx_seq_one_letter_code
_entity_poly.pdbx_strand_id
1 'polypeptide(L)'
;MTISSRWNIDVPRCSLQQWIFGSATGPLPDTPIFIDPEQPEKNFLSKKTYRLLGKRVALGLQKAGLKNGDRVLLFSGNNLFFPSVFIGVLMAGGVFTGANPTFVARELAYQLRDSEASFLIVAEAALKTALAAAKEIGFPLDHIYVFGGNTAPASELVHSQNPGPGAKGRIEGVRHWTELVAGNLNEAEYWSWEEPLDTTETTCCLNYSSGTTGVPKGVEISHYSYVANGAGVIYIQNLDPEWSEKVKRWRGLCFLPLYHAYGQTYFVANFAHMDVPTYIMAGFDFVKMLEHIQKYRITVLAAVPPIVLALAKHPLARKYDLSSVESVGCGAAPLGREVCEVVEQSVFKGSLTIRQGWGMTETTCTCMSWDPARATPSVGVGEMMPNCAGRIMSLDGKTEITTSSERGELWVTGPTLMRRYWRKPDATAGTTAVDAGGTVWLKTGDIAYVENYGPGGIFYVVDRLKELIKVKGNQVAPAELEALLLDNPDVADVAVIGVTIDGGELPRAYVVRNPGSKATEENIARWMEGKVARYKQLKGGVVFVDVVPKNPSGKILRAQLRERAKKEAAGPRAKLA
;
A
#
# COMPACT_ATOMS: atom_id res chain seq x y z
N MET A 1 -19.81 -21.96 -4.09
CA MET A 1 -20.80 -20.89 -4.41
C MET A 1 -20.09 -19.55 -4.46
N THR A 2 -20.05 -18.96 -5.62
CA THR A 2 -19.40 -17.66 -5.82
C THR A 2 -20.18 -16.57 -5.11
N ILE A 3 -19.48 -15.71 -4.38
CA ILE A 3 -20.01 -14.56 -3.67
C ILE A 3 -19.72 -13.33 -4.52
N SER A 4 -20.68 -12.93 -5.33
CA SER A 4 -20.55 -11.76 -6.20
C SER A 4 -20.84 -10.47 -5.43
N SER A 5 -20.22 -9.39 -5.87
CA SER A 5 -20.64 -8.05 -5.45
C SER A 5 -22.15 -7.87 -5.68
N ARG A 6 -22.81 -7.15 -4.80
CA ARG A 6 -24.21 -6.72 -5.01
C ARG A 6 -24.30 -5.48 -5.91
N TRP A 7 -23.16 -4.93 -6.28
CA TRP A 7 -23.08 -3.76 -7.16
C TRP A 7 -22.39 -4.09 -8.47
N ASN A 8 -23.00 -3.59 -9.54
CA ASN A 8 -22.46 -3.63 -10.87
C ASN A 8 -22.43 -2.20 -11.41
N ILE A 9 -21.26 -1.74 -11.86
CA ILE A 9 -21.06 -0.39 -12.38
C ILE A 9 -20.38 -0.44 -13.74
N ASP A 10 -20.67 0.55 -14.57
CA ASP A 10 -19.93 0.79 -15.80
C ASP A 10 -18.57 1.41 -15.45
N VAL A 11 -17.50 0.72 -15.82
CA VAL A 11 -16.13 1.19 -15.61
C VAL A 11 -15.69 1.97 -16.85
N PRO A 12 -15.26 3.25 -16.71
CA PRO A 12 -14.78 4.03 -17.85
C PRO A 12 -13.57 3.35 -18.54
N ARG A 13 -13.66 3.19 -19.87
CA ARG A 13 -12.58 2.63 -20.69
C ARG A 13 -11.67 3.77 -21.17
N CYS A 14 -10.89 4.35 -20.26
CA CYS A 14 -9.94 5.42 -20.53
C CYS A 14 -8.64 5.19 -19.77
N SER A 15 -7.62 5.97 -20.11
CA SER A 15 -6.38 5.96 -19.36
C SER A 15 -6.57 6.55 -17.96
N LEU A 16 -5.64 6.25 -17.02
CA LEU A 16 -5.69 6.80 -15.68
C LEU A 16 -5.60 8.33 -15.67
N GLN A 17 -4.75 8.92 -16.52
CA GLN A 17 -4.66 10.38 -16.66
C GLN A 17 -5.96 10.99 -17.19
N GLN A 18 -6.61 10.35 -18.16
CA GLN A 18 -7.91 10.79 -18.65
C GLN A 18 -8.98 10.71 -17.56
N TRP A 19 -8.97 9.64 -16.78
CA TRP A 19 -9.90 9.46 -15.65
C TRP A 19 -9.72 10.54 -14.58
N ILE A 20 -8.46 10.87 -14.22
CA ILE A 20 -8.17 11.90 -13.20
C ILE A 20 -8.56 13.30 -13.68
N PHE A 21 -8.20 13.67 -14.92
CA PHE A 21 -8.31 15.04 -15.40
C PHE A 21 -9.54 15.31 -16.28
N GLY A 22 -10.19 14.27 -16.78
CA GLY A 22 -11.31 14.39 -17.72
C GLY A 22 -10.91 14.85 -19.11
N SER A 23 -9.86 15.65 -19.26
CA SER A 23 -9.38 16.20 -20.53
C SER A 23 -7.92 16.64 -20.44
N ALA A 24 -7.20 16.55 -21.56
CA ALA A 24 -5.85 17.08 -21.68
C ALA A 24 -5.78 18.62 -21.67
N THR A 25 -6.81 19.31 -22.15
CA THR A 25 -6.79 20.77 -22.38
C THR A 25 -7.96 21.53 -21.75
N GLY A 26 -9.01 20.85 -21.31
CA GLY A 26 -10.17 21.49 -20.67
C GLY A 26 -9.82 22.24 -19.37
N PRO A 27 -10.69 23.15 -18.91
CA PRO A 27 -10.49 23.87 -17.66
C PRO A 27 -10.46 22.91 -16.45
N LEU A 28 -9.65 23.22 -15.46
CA LEU A 28 -9.55 22.47 -14.21
C LEU A 28 -9.56 23.43 -13.01
N PRO A 29 -10.01 22.95 -11.82
CA PRO A 29 -9.93 23.73 -10.58
C PRO A 29 -8.48 24.14 -10.27
N ASP A 30 -8.34 25.35 -9.74
CA ASP A 30 -7.05 25.90 -9.29
C ASP A 30 -6.93 25.90 -7.75
N THR A 31 -7.77 25.10 -7.09
CA THR A 31 -7.68 24.83 -5.65
C THR A 31 -6.61 23.79 -5.37
N PRO A 32 -5.80 23.93 -4.29
CA PRO A 32 -4.75 22.99 -3.95
C PRO A 32 -5.29 21.57 -3.71
N ILE A 33 -4.66 20.56 -4.34
CA ILE A 33 -4.96 19.14 -4.12
C ILE A 33 -3.78 18.36 -3.57
N PHE A 34 -2.54 18.78 -3.82
CA PHE A 34 -1.34 18.25 -3.17
C PHE A 34 -0.63 19.38 -2.46
N ILE A 35 -0.32 19.19 -1.18
CA ILE A 35 0.18 20.25 -0.31
C ILE A 35 1.34 19.68 0.53
N ASP A 36 2.44 20.43 0.59
CA ASP A 36 3.50 20.19 1.55
C ASP A 36 3.09 20.76 2.92
N PRO A 37 2.87 19.93 3.95
CA PRO A 37 2.42 20.42 5.25
C PRO A 37 3.44 21.29 5.98
N GLU A 38 4.72 21.26 5.59
CA GLU A 38 5.76 22.10 6.18
C GLU A 38 5.79 23.50 5.55
N GLN A 39 5.38 23.64 4.28
CA GLN A 39 5.38 24.90 3.55
C GLN A 39 4.12 25.07 2.67
N PRO A 40 2.91 25.04 3.25
CA PRO A 40 1.67 24.93 2.49
C PRO A 40 1.38 26.14 1.58
N GLU A 41 1.89 27.32 1.93
CA GLU A 41 1.69 28.55 1.15
C GLU A 41 2.55 28.64 -0.12
N LYS A 42 3.64 27.88 -0.17
CA LYS A 42 4.63 27.91 -1.27
C LYS A 42 4.66 26.63 -2.07
N ASN A 43 4.43 25.52 -1.40
CA ASN A 43 4.57 24.19 -1.96
C ASN A 43 3.20 23.49 -2.01
N PHE A 44 2.46 23.76 -3.05
CA PHE A 44 1.23 23.05 -3.39
C PHE A 44 1.06 22.91 -4.90
N LEU A 45 0.27 21.94 -5.29
CA LEU A 45 -0.22 21.76 -6.66
C LEU A 45 -1.75 21.76 -6.64
N SER A 46 -2.35 22.59 -7.49
CA SER A 46 -3.76 22.48 -7.84
C SER A 46 -3.95 21.35 -8.87
N LYS A 47 -5.18 20.94 -9.14
CA LYS A 47 -5.44 19.96 -10.22
C LYS A 47 -4.95 20.47 -11.58
N LYS A 48 -5.11 21.77 -11.84
CA LYS A 48 -4.62 22.46 -13.03
C LYS A 48 -3.09 22.38 -13.14
N THR A 49 -2.37 22.76 -12.08
CA THR A 49 -0.91 22.78 -12.07
C THR A 49 -0.32 21.36 -11.99
N TYR A 50 -1.02 20.42 -11.36
CA TYR A 50 -0.68 18.99 -11.39
C TYR A 50 -0.69 18.44 -12.82
N ARG A 51 -1.77 18.70 -13.59
CA ARG A 51 -1.84 18.31 -15.01
C ARG A 51 -0.73 18.96 -15.83
N LEU A 52 -0.52 20.26 -15.66
CA LEU A 52 0.50 21.01 -16.41
C LEU A 52 1.91 20.46 -16.14
N LEU A 53 2.27 20.24 -14.87
CA LEU A 53 3.58 19.69 -14.51
C LEU A 53 3.74 18.25 -15.01
N GLY A 54 2.69 17.41 -14.93
CA GLY A 54 2.68 16.09 -15.52
C GLY A 54 2.94 16.11 -17.02
N LYS A 55 2.29 16.99 -17.77
CA LYS A 55 2.52 17.18 -19.22
C LYS A 55 3.95 17.62 -19.53
N ARG A 56 4.52 18.53 -18.71
CA ARG A 56 5.91 18.96 -18.85
C ARG A 56 6.90 17.82 -18.64
N VAL A 57 6.69 17.01 -17.60
CA VAL A 57 7.49 15.79 -17.34
C VAL A 57 7.34 14.81 -18.50
N ALA A 58 6.14 14.61 -19.03
CA ALA A 58 5.91 13.73 -20.17
C ALA A 58 6.70 14.15 -21.41
N LEU A 59 6.59 15.42 -21.80
CA LEU A 59 7.34 15.99 -22.93
C LEU A 59 8.87 15.88 -22.72
N GLY A 60 9.33 16.14 -21.49
CA GLY A 60 10.74 16.01 -21.16
C GLY A 60 11.24 14.56 -21.28
N LEU A 61 10.47 13.60 -20.81
CA LEU A 61 10.80 12.17 -20.94
C LEU A 61 10.82 11.73 -22.42
N GLN A 62 9.84 12.16 -23.23
CA GLN A 62 9.82 11.87 -24.66
C GLN A 62 11.03 12.51 -25.39
N LYS A 63 11.38 13.77 -25.07
CA LYS A 63 12.58 14.43 -25.59
C LYS A 63 13.87 13.75 -25.13
N ALA A 64 13.88 13.15 -23.95
CA ALA A 64 15.00 12.35 -23.45
C ALA A 64 15.08 10.95 -24.06
N GLY A 65 14.12 10.57 -24.92
CA GLY A 65 14.12 9.31 -25.66
C GLY A 65 13.22 8.23 -25.12
N LEU A 66 12.31 8.53 -24.17
CA LEU A 66 11.30 7.57 -23.69
C LEU A 66 10.40 7.16 -24.85
N LYS A 67 10.24 5.85 -25.02
CA LYS A 67 9.34 5.25 -26.00
C LYS A 67 8.08 4.73 -25.30
N ASN A 68 7.00 4.58 -26.06
CA ASN A 68 5.78 3.96 -25.57
C ASN A 68 6.06 2.56 -24.96
N GLY A 69 5.56 2.34 -23.75
CA GLY A 69 5.77 1.12 -23.00
C GLY A 69 7.11 1.03 -22.25
N ASP A 70 8.02 1.99 -22.37
CA ASP A 70 9.24 2.03 -21.57
C ASP A 70 8.93 2.25 -20.09
N ARG A 71 9.77 1.67 -19.21
CA ARG A 71 9.57 1.75 -17.77
C ARG A 71 10.45 2.84 -17.17
N VAL A 72 9.82 3.68 -16.35
CA VAL A 72 10.51 4.70 -15.55
C VAL A 72 10.43 4.29 -14.08
N LEU A 73 11.59 4.08 -13.46
CA LEU A 73 11.68 3.72 -12.05
C LEU A 73 11.89 4.99 -11.21
N LEU A 74 11.00 5.21 -10.25
CA LEU A 74 11.14 6.26 -9.24
C LEU A 74 11.59 5.65 -7.91
N PHE A 75 12.82 5.93 -7.52
CA PHE A 75 13.45 5.50 -6.27
C PHE A 75 13.44 6.64 -5.25
N SER A 76 12.30 6.85 -4.62
CA SER A 76 12.08 7.98 -3.72
C SER A 76 11.05 7.65 -2.63
N GLY A 77 11.19 8.28 -1.48
CA GLY A 77 10.11 8.42 -0.52
C GLY A 77 9.03 9.39 -1.00
N ASN A 78 8.12 9.74 -0.11
CA ASN A 78 7.07 10.71 -0.42
C ASN A 78 7.68 12.08 -0.70
N ASN A 79 7.12 12.75 -1.71
CA ASN A 79 7.50 14.10 -2.12
C ASN A 79 6.31 14.75 -2.81
N LEU A 80 6.17 16.07 -2.70
CA LEU A 80 5.10 16.84 -3.33
C LEU A 80 5.00 16.59 -4.85
N PHE A 81 6.14 16.37 -5.51
CA PHE A 81 6.22 16.16 -6.96
C PHE A 81 6.11 14.70 -7.39
N PHE A 82 6.07 13.76 -6.44
CA PHE A 82 5.89 12.33 -6.74
C PHE A 82 4.68 12.07 -7.64
N PRO A 83 3.47 12.64 -7.35
CA PRO A 83 2.31 12.50 -8.23
C PRO A 83 2.57 13.00 -9.66
N SER A 84 3.30 14.10 -9.80
CA SER A 84 3.59 14.68 -11.13
C SER A 84 4.54 13.84 -11.96
N VAL A 85 5.52 13.18 -11.34
CA VAL A 85 6.39 12.20 -12.01
C VAL A 85 5.57 10.97 -12.40
N PHE A 86 4.75 10.43 -11.47
CA PHE A 86 3.88 9.28 -11.74
C PHE A 86 3.01 9.52 -12.96
N ILE A 87 2.22 10.61 -12.94
CA ILE A 87 1.28 10.87 -14.04
C ILE A 87 1.99 11.30 -15.32
N GLY A 88 3.13 11.98 -15.23
CA GLY A 88 3.94 12.39 -16.37
C GLY A 88 4.49 11.20 -17.15
N VAL A 89 4.90 10.14 -16.45
CA VAL A 89 5.30 8.88 -17.09
C VAL A 89 4.14 8.27 -17.88
N LEU A 90 2.94 8.24 -17.31
CA LEU A 90 1.75 7.70 -17.98
C LEU A 90 1.32 8.56 -19.18
N MET A 91 1.34 9.88 -19.03
CA MET A 91 1.06 10.81 -20.13
C MET A 91 2.05 10.68 -21.28
N ALA A 92 3.31 10.32 -20.99
CA ALA A 92 4.33 10.06 -22.02
C ALA A 92 4.15 8.72 -22.74
N GLY A 93 3.17 7.89 -22.37
CA GLY A 93 3.01 6.52 -22.84
C GLY A 93 3.92 5.50 -22.15
N GLY A 94 4.61 5.91 -21.07
CA GLY A 94 5.48 5.04 -20.30
C GLY A 94 4.73 4.23 -19.23
N VAL A 95 5.45 3.29 -18.62
CA VAL A 95 5.01 2.45 -17.51
C VAL A 95 5.75 2.88 -16.24
N PHE A 96 5.00 3.25 -15.21
CA PHE A 96 5.58 3.65 -13.93
C PHE A 96 5.98 2.44 -13.08
N THR A 97 7.12 2.51 -12.39
CA THR A 97 7.45 1.59 -11.29
C THR A 97 8.09 2.34 -10.13
N GLY A 98 7.53 2.16 -8.93
CA GLY A 98 8.06 2.75 -7.70
C GLY A 98 8.94 1.75 -6.96
N ALA A 99 10.05 2.23 -6.38
CA ALA A 99 10.92 1.40 -5.55
C ALA A 99 10.99 1.94 -4.11
N ASN A 100 11.14 1.02 -3.16
CA ASN A 100 11.27 1.36 -1.74
C ASN A 100 12.60 2.10 -1.50
N PRO A 101 12.59 3.36 -1.02
CA PRO A 101 13.79 4.18 -0.86
C PRO A 101 14.80 3.62 0.16
N THR A 102 14.43 2.62 0.94
CA THR A 102 15.32 1.94 1.90
C THR A 102 16.09 0.77 1.29
N PHE A 103 15.89 0.46 0.00
CA PHE A 103 16.62 -0.60 -0.67
C PHE A 103 18.12 -0.33 -0.68
N VAL A 104 18.89 -1.41 -0.49
CA VAL A 104 20.32 -1.40 -0.76
C VAL A 104 20.60 -1.56 -2.27
N ALA A 105 21.83 -1.31 -2.70
CA ALA A 105 22.20 -1.30 -4.12
C ALA A 105 21.80 -2.59 -4.86
N ARG A 106 22.00 -3.77 -4.25
CA ARG A 106 21.61 -5.07 -4.82
C ARG A 106 20.12 -5.20 -5.07
N GLU A 107 19.28 -4.70 -4.15
CA GLU A 107 17.82 -4.78 -4.28
C GLU A 107 17.32 -3.85 -5.37
N LEU A 108 17.89 -2.64 -5.44
CA LEU A 108 17.58 -1.69 -6.52
C LEU A 108 18.06 -2.20 -7.87
N ALA A 109 19.26 -2.75 -7.95
CA ALA A 109 19.82 -3.37 -9.17
C ALA A 109 18.92 -4.51 -9.67
N TYR A 110 18.38 -5.32 -8.74
CA TYR A 110 17.40 -6.35 -9.08
C TYR A 110 16.15 -5.74 -9.71
N GLN A 111 15.52 -4.73 -9.07
CA GLN A 111 14.28 -4.15 -9.61
C GLN A 111 14.51 -3.42 -10.92
N LEU A 112 15.62 -2.71 -11.10
CA LEU A 112 16.00 -2.06 -12.37
C LEU A 112 16.12 -3.08 -13.51
N ARG A 113 16.79 -4.21 -13.25
CA ARG A 113 16.97 -5.27 -14.24
C ARG A 113 15.65 -6.03 -14.52
N ASP A 114 14.93 -6.40 -13.47
CA ASP A 114 13.68 -7.17 -13.58
C ASP A 114 12.57 -6.37 -14.26
N SER A 115 12.44 -5.07 -13.97
CA SER A 115 11.49 -4.17 -14.63
C SER A 115 11.93 -3.75 -16.02
N GLU A 116 13.20 -3.94 -16.39
CA GLU A 116 13.82 -3.38 -17.60
C GLU A 116 13.59 -1.87 -17.69
N ALA A 117 13.78 -1.16 -16.57
CA ALA A 117 13.62 0.28 -16.54
C ALA A 117 14.59 0.97 -17.51
N SER A 118 14.09 1.90 -18.32
CA SER A 118 14.89 2.71 -19.24
C SER A 118 15.36 4.01 -18.59
N PHE A 119 14.64 4.49 -17.57
CA PHE A 119 14.98 5.70 -16.81
C PHE A 119 14.91 5.43 -15.32
N LEU A 120 15.80 6.09 -14.57
CA LEU A 120 15.83 6.09 -13.11
C LEU A 120 15.75 7.52 -12.60
N ILE A 121 14.71 7.79 -11.82
CA ILE A 121 14.55 9.05 -11.09
C ILE A 121 14.77 8.75 -9.61
N VAL A 122 15.76 9.37 -8.97
CA VAL A 122 16.23 8.96 -7.64
C VAL A 122 16.28 10.13 -6.67
N ALA A 123 15.75 9.95 -5.45
CA ALA A 123 15.90 10.93 -4.39
C ALA A 123 17.38 11.21 -4.07
N GLU A 124 17.76 12.48 -3.85
CA GLU A 124 19.15 12.88 -3.57
C GLU A 124 19.79 12.05 -2.45
N ALA A 125 19.05 11.80 -1.37
CA ALA A 125 19.52 10.99 -0.24
C ALA A 125 19.86 9.53 -0.60
N ALA A 126 19.27 9.00 -1.68
CA ALA A 126 19.46 7.63 -2.15
C ALA A 126 20.42 7.54 -3.36
N LEU A 127 21.00 8.68 -3.82
CA LEU A 127 21.80 8.74 -5.04
C LEU A 127 23.01 7.78 -5.01
N LYS A 128 23.74 7.71 -3.90
CA LYS A 128 24.89 6.79 -3.78
C LYS A 128 24.50 5.33 -3.97
N THR A 129 23.38 4.92 -3.40
CA THR A 129 22.81 3.57 -3.57
C THR A 129 22.43 3.33 -5.04
N ALA A 130 21.83 4.33 -5.68
CA ALA A 130 21.40 4.25 -7.08
C ALA A 130 22.60 4.15 -8.03
N LEU A 131 23.65 4.94 -7.82
CA LEU A 131 24.88 4.87 -8.63
C LEU A 131 25.60 3.53 -8.47
N ALA A 132 25.63 2.97 -7.25
CA ALA A 132 26.19 1.64 -7.03
C ALA A 132 25.38 0.56 -7.76
N ALA A 133 24.04 0.62 -7.69
CA ALA A 133 23.16 -0.29 -8.42
C ALA A 133 23.29 -0.15 -9.94
N ALA A 134 23.33 1.09 -10.43
CA ALA A 134 23.51 1.38 -11.86
C ALA A 134 24.84 0.82 -12.39
N LYS A 135 25.94 0.99 -11.65
CA LYS A 135 27.26 0.45 -11.99
C LYS A 135 27.23 -1.08 -12.05
N GLU A 136 26.54 -1.74 -11.10
CA GLU A 136 26.43 -3.22 -11.06
C GLU A 136 25.80 -3.81 -12.33
N ILE A 137 24.83 -3.10 -12.93
CA ILE A 137 24.08 -3.60 -14.09
C ILE A 137 24.42 -2.92 -15.41
N GLY A 138 25.35 -1.97 -15.42
CA GLY A 138 25.69 -1.18 -16.61
C GLY A 138 24.60 -0.21 -17.05
N PHE A 139 23.82 0.33 -16.11
CA PHE A 139 22.74 1.28 -16.40
C PHE A 139 23.31 2.65 -16.83
N PRO A 140 22.82 3.27 -17.92
CA PRO A 140 23.39 4.50 -18.46
C PRO A 140 23.17 5.70 -17.52
N LEU A 141 24.25 6.43 -17.19
CA LEU A 141 24.20 7.57 -16.26
C LEU A 141 23.37 8.76 -16.78
N ASP A 142 23.31 8.94 -18.09
CA ASP A 142 22.52 9.98 -18.73
C ASP A 142 20.99 9.72 -18.70
N HIS A 143 20.59 8.53 -18.28
CA HIS A 143 19.19 8.16 -17.99
C HIS A 143 18.86 8.22 -16.49
N ILE A 144 19.77 8.71 -15.65
CA ILE A 144 19.54 8.91 -14.23
C ILE A 144 19.29 10.38 -13.94
N TYR A 145 18.23 10.66 -13.14
CA TYR A 145 17.87 12.02 -12.73
C TYR A 145 17.72 12.09 -11.21
N VAL A 146 18.36 13.11 -10.60
CA VAL A 146 18.21 13.36 -9.16
C VAL A 146 16.90 14.05 -8.89
N PHE A 147 16.10 13.50 -7.99
CA PHE A 147 14.76 13.95 -7.60
C PHE A 147 14.74 14.60 -6.22
N GLY A 148 14.12 15.73 -6.12
CA GLY A 148 14.11 16.53 -4.89
C GLY A 148 15.32 17.45 -4.79
N GLY A 149 15.99 17.47 -3.62
CA GLY A 149 17.11 18.36 -3.39
C GLY A 149 16.71 19.83 -3.50
N ASN A 150 17.46 20.63 -4.20
CA ASN A 150 17.19 22.06 -4.39
C ASN A 150 16.13 22.36 -5.46
N THR A 151 15.06 21.55 -5.55
CA THR A 151 13.93 21.86 -6.43
C THR A 151 13.30 23.18 -5.98
N ALA A 152 13.06 24.09 -6.93
CA ALA A 152 12.35 25.33 -6.65
C ALA A 152 10.95 25.05 -6.07
N PRO A 153 10.37 25.98 -5.28
CA PRO A 153 8.98 25.86 -4.82
C PRO A 153 8.03 25.58 -5.98
N ALA A 154 6.95 24.86 -5.71
CA ALA A 154 5.99 24.47 -6.74
C ALA A 154 5.42 25.69 -7.50
N SER A 155 5.19 26.79 -6.80
CA SER A 155 4.71 28.06 -7.39
C SER A 155 5.66 28.63 -8.47
N GLU A 156 6.95 28.40 -8.34
CA GLU A 156 7.96 28.83 -9.30
C GLU A 156 8.19 27.77 -10.40
N LEU A 157 8.35 26.50 -9.99
CA LEU A 157 8.67 25.40 -10.89
C LEU A 157 7.62 25.24 -12.00
N VAL A 158 6.34 25.28 -11.63
CA VAL A 158 5.23 25.01 -12.56
C VAL A 158 5.17 26.02 -13.69
N HIS A 159 5.51 27.28 -13.45
CA HIS A 159 5.36 28.38 -14.40
C HIS A 159 6.69 28.88 -14.98
N SER A 160 7.83 28.37 -14.55
CA SER A 160 9.14 28.75 -15.09
C SER A 160 9.39 28.12 -16.45
N GLN A 161 9.83 28.91 -17.43
CA GLN A 161 10.31 28.39 -18.73
C GLN A 161 11.60 27.56 -18.55
N ASN A 162 12.46 28.01 -17.67
CA ASN A 162 13.73 27.37 -17.36
C ASN A 162 13.86 27.22 -15.84
N PRO A 163 13.24 26.20 -15.24
CA PRO A 163 13.23 26.02 -13.78
C PRO A 163 14.62 25.77 -13.19
N GLY A 164 15.65 25.72 -14.03
CA GLY A 164 17.04 25.54 -13.64
C GLY A 164 17.33 24.16 -13.03
N PRO A 165 18.57 23.71 -13.04
CA PRO A 165 18.95 22.42 -12.40
C PRO A 165 19.09 22.55 -10.88
N GLY A 166 18.36 23.48 -10.22
CA GLY A 166 18.59 23.84 -8.83
C GLY A 166 19.97 24.52 -8.63
N ALA A 167 20.21 25.10 -7.46
CA ALA A 167 21.45 25.85 -7.20
C ALA A 167 22.75 25.03 -7.30
N LYS A 168 22.66 23.70 -7.36
CA LYS A 168 23.83 22.79 -7.39
C LYS A 168 24.20 22.25 -8.77
N GLY A 169 23.40 22.48 -9.82
CA GLY A 169 23.64 21.89 -11.14
C GLY A 169 23.56 20.34 -11.11
N ARG A 170 24.51 19.67 -11.77
CA ARG A 170 24.62 18.21 -11.69
C ARG A 170 25.17 17.77 -10.33
N ILE A 171 24.51 16.78 -9.71
CA ILE A 171 24.96 16.18 -8.45
C ILE A 171 25.65 14.86 -8.78
N GLU A 172 26.95 14.73 -8.42
CA GLU A 172 27.79 13.56 -8.75
C GLU A 172 27.76 13.21 -10.27
N GLY A 173 27.67 14.23 -11.13
CA GLY A 173 27.60 14.08 -12.59
C GLY A 173 26.21 13.75 -13.13
N VAL A 174 25.22 13.50 -12.27
CA VAL A 174 23.84 13.15 -12.64
C VAL A 174 23.00 14.39 -12.86
N ARG A 175 22.11 14.34 -13.85
CA ARG A 175 21.15 15.40 -14.18
C ARG A 175 20.12 15.61 -13.08
N HIS A 176 19.64 16.84 -12.92
CA HIS A 176 18.52 17.10 -12.03
C HIS A 176 17.19 16.86 -12.77
N TRP A 177 16.18 16.32 -12.09
CA TRP A 177 14.88 15.97 -12.68
C TRP A 177 14.13 17.17 -13.30
N THR A 178 14.43 18.40 -12.84
CA THR A 178 13.86 19.61 -13.44
C THR A 178 14.29 19.83 -14.88
N GLU A 179 15.36 19.18 -15.35
CA GLU A 179 15.71 19.17 -16.78
C GLU A 179 14.61 18.52 -17.64
N LEU A 180 13.84 17.58 -17.07
CA LEU A 180 12.65 17.02 -17.73
C LEU A 180 11.51 18.04 -17.86
N VAL A 181 11.53 19.10 -17.08
CA VAL A 181 10.48 20.16 -17.06
C VAL A 181 10.91 21.39 -17.84
N ALA A 182 12.20 21.61 -18.04
CA ALA A 182 12.73 22.84 -18.65
C ALA A 182 12.35 22.99 -20.12
N GLY A 183 12.09 24.24 -20.52
CA GLY A 183 11.97 24.64 -21.93
C GLY A 183 10.70 24.16 -22.66
N ASN A 184 9.70 23.62 -21.97
CA ASN A 184 8.50 23.07 -22.60
C ASN A 184 7.15 23.64 -22.06
N LEU A 185 7.15 24.78 -21.36
CA LEU A 185 5.94 25.35 -20.75
C LEU A 185 4.85 25.63 -21.80
N ASN A 186 5.16 26.43 -22.82
CA ASN A 186 4.19 26.82 -23.85
C ASN A 186 3.69 25.60 -24.65
N GLU A 187 4.59 24.67 -24.99
CA GLU A 187 4.22 23.42 -25.66
C GLU A 187 3.27 22.59 -24.80
N ALA A 188 3.57 22.43 -23.51
CA ALA A 188 2.79 21.62 -22.58
C ALA A 188 1.35 22.14 -22.40
N GLU A 189 1.13 23.45 -22.47
CA GLU A 189 -0.20 24.03 -22.28
C GLU A 189 -1.20 23.47 -23.31
N TYR A 190 -0.78 23.34 -24.57
CA TYR A 190 -1.63 22.89 -25.70
C TYR A 190 -1.44 21.40 -26.04
N TRP A 191 -0.41 20.74 -25.53
CA TRP A 191 -0.13 19.34 -25.79
C TRP A 191 -1.19 18.42 -25.18
N SER A 192 -1.49 17.34 -25.89
CA SER A 192 -2.42 16.29 -25.44
C SER A 192 -1.70 14.95 -25.43
N TRP A 193 -1.95 14.14 -24.41
CA TRP A 193 -1.51 12.75 -24.39
C TRP A 193 -2.34 11.92 -25.37
N GLU A 194 -1.81 10.79 -25.78
CA GLU A 194 -2.51 9.80 -26.57
C GLU A 194 -3.23 8.81 -25.65
N GLU A 195 -4.51 8.54 -25.94
CA GLU A 195 -5.26 7.51 -25.23
C GLU A 195 -4.84 6.12 -25.76
N PRO A 196 -4.65 5.13 -24.86
CA PRO A 196 -4.40 3.75 -25.28
C PRO A 196 -5.55 3.21 -26.11
N LEU A 197 -5.24 2.47 -27.18
CA LEU A 197 -6.25 1.79 -28.01
C LEU A 197 -7.05 0.77 -27.20
N ASP A 198 -6.38 0.07 -26.29
CA ASP A 198 -7.01 -0.85 -25.36
C ASP A 198 -6.43 -0.65 -23.95
N THR A 199 -7.26 -0.09 -23.07
CA THR A 199 -6.89 0.20 -21.70
C THR A 199 -6.78 -1.05 -20.82
N THR A 200 -7.36 -2.18 -21.24
CA THR A 200 -7.23 -3.46 -20.53
C THR A 200 -5.88 -4.12 -20.81
N GLU A 201 -5.34 -3.90 -22.03
CA GLU A 201 -4.07 -4.47 -22.47
C GLU A 201 -2.87 -3.52 -22.27
N THR A 202 -3.12 -2.22 -22.06
CA THR A 202 -2.05 -1.26 -21.85
C THR A 202 -1.66 -1.17 -20.39
N THR A 203 -0.40 -1.48 -20.10
CA THR A 203 0.15 -1.46 -18.74
C THR A 203 0.32 -0.02 -18.24
N CYS A 204 -0.24 0.27 -17.09
CA CYS A 204 -0.11 1.54 -16.37
C CYS A 204 1.13 1.54 -15.46
N CYS A 205 1.25 0.51 -14.64
CA CYS A 205 2.39 0.40 -13.73
C CYS A 205 2.82 -1.03 -13.44
N LEU A 206 4.07 -1.17 -13.01
CA LEU A 206 4.63 -2.36 -12.41
C LEU A 206 4.83 -2.09 -10.91
N ASN A 207 3.89 -2.53 -10.09
CA ASN A 207 4.00 -2.44 -8.65
C ASN A 207 4.65 -3.70 -8.09
N TYR A 208 5.78 -3.55 -7.41
CA TYR A 208 6.51 -4.70 -6.87
C TYR A 208 5.88 -5.19 -5.57
N SER A 209 5.38 -6.44 -5.60
CA SER A 209 4.92 -7.11 -4.40
C SER A 209 6.07 -7.89 -3.76
N SER A 210 6.18 -7.82 -2.43
CA SER A 210 7.22 -8.54 -1.67
C SER A 210 7.04 -10.06 -1.71
N GLY A 211 5.93 -10.53 -2.28
CA GLY A 211 5.60 -11.95 -2.38
C GLY A 211 5.77 -12.71 -1.07
N THR A 212 5.12 -13.85 -0.92
CA THR A 212 5.37 -14.78 0.19
C THR A 212 6.55 -15.72 -0.08
N THR A 213 7.14 -15.67 -1.28
CA THR A 213 8.13 -16.63 -1.79
C THR A 213 9.55 -16.09 -1.93
N GLY A 214 9.84 -14.88 -1.45
CA GLY A 214 11.19 -14.35 -1.29
C GLY A 214 11.59 -13.24 -2.25
N VAL A 215 11.58 -13.43 -3.58
CA VAL A 215 12.02 -12.39 -4.52
C VAL A 215 10.82 -11.53 -4.94
N PRO A 216 10.90 -10.18 -4.86
CA PRO A 216 9.83 -9.30 -5.30
C PRO A 216 9.50 -9.52 -6.78
N LYS A 217 8.21 -9.41 -7.13
CA LYS A 217 7.71 -9.58 -8.49
C LYS A 217 7.01 -8.31 -8.94
N GLY A 218 7.26 -7.87 -10.15
CA GLY A 218 6.53 -6.78 -10.78
C GLY A 218 5.12 -7.23 -11.14
N VAL A 219 4.13 -6.68 -10.45
CA VAL A 219 2.71 -6.91 -10.73
C VAL A 219 2.30 -5.94 -11.84
N GLU A 220 1.92 -6.48 -12.98
CA GLU A 220 1.54 -5.71 -14.16
C GLU A 220 0.08 -5.30 -14.09
N ILE A 221 -0.17 -4.00 -13.90
CA ILE A 221 -1.50 -3.41 -13.72
C ILE A 221 -1.84 -2.56 -14.93
N SER A 222 -3.02 -2.79 -15.53
CA SER A 222 -3.51 -2.03 -16.67
C SER A 222 -4.13 -0.68 -16.26
N HIS A 223 -4.28 0.24 -17.21
CA HIS A 223 -5.04 1.46 -17.00
C HIS A 223 -6.47 1.15 -16.58
N TYR A 224 -7.10 0.19 -17.23
CA TYR A 224 -8.47 -0.23 -16.90
C TYR A 224 -8.60 -0.75 -15.48
N SER A 225 -7.68 -1.61 -15.01
CA SER A 225 -7.73 -2.12 -13.64
C SER A 225 -7.57 -1.01 -12.60
N TYR A 226 -6.74 0.00 -12.91
CA TYR A 226 -6.56 1.16 -12.03
C TYR A 226 -7.83 2.01 -11.96
N VAL A 227 -8.43 2.31 -13.11
CA VAL A 227 -9.69 3.07 -13.18
C VAL A 227 -10.83 2.30 -12.52
N ALA A 228 -10.92 0.98 -12.75
CA ALA A 228 -11.93 0.13 -12.12
C ALA A 228 -11.84 0.14 -10.58
N ASN A 229 -10.60 0.10 -10.05
CA ASN A 229 -10.39 0.18 -8.61
C ASN A 229 -10.85 1.54 -8.05
N GLY A 230 -10.46 2.64 -8.69
CA GLY A 230 -10.86 3.98 -8.28
C GLY A 230 -12.37 4.21 -8.39
N ALA A 231 -12.96 3.86 -9.53
CA ALA A 231 -14.41 4.00 -9.76
C ALA A 231 -15.22 3.19 -8.73
N GLY A 232 -14.77 1.96 -8.42
CA GLY A 232 -15.40 1.13 -7.39
C GLY A 232 -15.34 1.75 -6.00
N VAL A 233 -14.18 2.27 -5.59
CA VAL A 233 -14.02 2.95 -4.28
C VAL A 233 -14.93 4.18 -4.20
N ILE A 234 -14.96 5.01 -5.23
CA ILE A 234 -15.80 6.21 -5.27
C ILE A 234 -17.28 5.86 -5.29
N TYR A 235 -17.66 4.80 -6.03
CA TYR A 235 -19.05 4.32 -6.02
C TYR A 235 -19.50 3.94 -4.60
N ILE A 236 -18.67 3.19 -3.85
CA ILE A 236 -18.99 2.82 -2.46
C ILE A 236 -19.16 4.08 -1.59
N GLN A 237 -18.29 5.09 -1.74
CA GLN A 237 -18.43 6.34 -0.99
C GLN A 237 -19.74 7.06 -1.34
N ASN A 238 -20.15 7.05 -2.59
CA ASN A 238 -21.41 7.65 -3.06
C ASN A 238 -22.67 6.96 -2.52
N LEU A 239 -22.57 5.79 -1.90
CA LEU A 239 -23.70 5.17 -1.20
C LEU A 239 -24.06 5.90 0.12
N ASP A 240 -23.15 6.71 0.65
CA ASP A 240 -23.45 7.60 1.77
C ASP A 240 -24.34 8.74 1.29
N PRO A 241 -25.58 8.90 1.83
CA PRO A 241 -26.48 10.00 1.41
C PRO A 241 -25.90 11.40 1.58
N GLU A 242 -24.95 11.57 2.51
CA GLU A 242 -24.30 12.85 2.78
C GLU A 242 -22.99 13.03 1.99
N TRP A 243 -22.65 12.09 1.12
CA TRP A 243 -21.35 12.08 0.44
C TRP A 243 -21.06 13.37 -0.33
N SER A 244 -22.04 13.91 -1.04
CA SER A 244 -21.88 15.14 -1.82
C SER A 244 -21.44 16.35 -0.99
N GLU A 245 -21.80 16.39 0.29
CA GLU A 245 -21.37 17.43 1.23
C GLU A 245 -20.09 17.01 1.97
N LYS A 246 -19.92 15.74 2.29
CA LYS A 246 -18.71 15.23 2.96
C LYS A 246 -17.47 15.41 2.10
N VAL A 247 -17.53 15.08 0.80
CA VAL A 247 -16.37 15.19 -0.09
C VAL A 247 -15.85 16.62 -0.23
N LYS A 248 -16.70 17.63 -0.16
CA LYS A 248 -16.30 19.04 -0.21
C LYS A 248 -15.42 19.49 0.95
N ARG A 249 -15.55 18.86 2.12
CA ARG A 249 -14.76 19.15 3.32
C ARG A 249 -13.65 18.13 3.59
N TRP A 250 -13.58 17.07 2.77
CA TRP A 250 -12.55 16.05 2.93
C TRP A 250 -11.15 16.64 2.75
N ARG A 251 -10.25 16.22 3.62
CA ARG A 251 -8.82 16.55 3.63
C ARG A 251 -8.05 15.32 4.06
N GLY A 252 -7.16 14.84 3.20
CA GLY A 252 -6.34 13.68 3.46
C GLY A 252 -4.96 14.03 4.00
N LEU A 253 -4.40 13.15 4.82
CA LEU A 253 -3.00 13.20 5.22
C LEU A 253 -2.29 11.96 4.70
N CYS A 254 -1.36 12.16 3.77
CA CYS A 254 -0.59 11.09 3.16
C CYS A 254 0.72 10.87 3.91
N PHE A 255 0.76 9.86 4.74
CA PHE A 255 1.96 9.31 5.37
C PHE A 255 2.30 7.90 4.86
N LEU A 256 1.39 7.28 4.10
CA LEU A 256 1.65 6.00 3.45
C LEU A 256 2.62 6.18 2.28
N PRO A 257 3.47 5.17 2.01
CA PRO A 257 4.42 5.23 0.90
C PRO A 257 3.73 5.36 -0.46
N LEU A 258 4.03 6.42 -1.21
CA LEU A 258 3.48 6.64 -2.55
C LEU A 258 4.04 5.67 -3.61
N TYR A 259 5.17 4.99 -3.34
CA TYR A 259 5.67 3.92 -4.21
C TYR A 259 4.90 2.60 -4.04
N HIS A 260 4.02 2.50 -3.04
CA HIS A 260 3.19 1.32 -2.78
C HIS A 260 1.76 1.52 -3.32
N ALA A 261 1.14 0.45 -3.82
CA ALA A 261 -0.20 0.48 -4.43
C ALA A 261 -1.25 1.21 -3.57
N TYR A 262 -1.24 1.03 -2.25
CA TYR A 262 -2.19 1.69 -1.35
C TYR A 262 -2.05 3.22 -1.38
N GLY A 263 -0.84 3.74 -1.22
CA GLY A 263 -0.58 5.18 -1.29
C GLY A 263 -0.87 5.76 -2.68
N GLN A 264 -0.45 5.06 -3.73
CA GLN A 264 -0.70 5.48 -5.12
C GLN A 264 -2.19 5.59 -5.42
N THR A 265 -2.95 4.53 -5.15
CA THR A 265 -4.36 4.45 -5.53
C THR A 265 -5.20 5.48 -4.78
N TYR A 266 -5.01 5.59 -3.47
CA TYR A 266 -5.82 6.52 -2.68
C TYR A 266 -5.42 7.97 -2.90
N PHE A 267 -4.14 8.31 -2.76
CA PHE A 267 -3.74 9.70 -2.74
C PHE A 267 -3.43 10.25 -4.14
N VAL A 268 -2.69 9.50 -4.98
CA VAL A 268 -2.30 10.01 -6.30
C VAL A 268 -3.46 9.96 -7.30
N ALA A 269 -4.30 8.91 -7.23
CA ALA A 269 -5.39 8.72 -8.18
C ALA A 269 -6.75 9.19 -7.62
N ASN A 270 -7.29 8.52 -6.60
CA ASN A 270 -8.68 8.72 -6.16
C ASN A 270 -8.92 10.12 -5.58
N PHE A 271 -8.04 10.60 -4.68
CA PHE A 271 -8.21 11.91 -4.07
C PHE A 271 -8.01 13.02 -5.11
N ALA A 272 -7.06 12.86 -6.04
CA ALA A 272 -6.89 13.80 -7.13
C ALA A 272 -8.09 13.82 -8.09
N HIS A 273 -8.72 12.67 -8.35
CA HIS A 273 -9.95 12.61 -9.14
C HIS A 273 -11.10 13.36 -8.46
N MET A 274 -11.25 13.20 -7.14
CA MET A 274 -12.30 13.80 -6.33
C MET A 274 -12.02 15.25 -5.88
N ASP A 275 -10.90 15.85 -6.29
CA ASP A 275 -10.44 17.17 -5.85
C ASP A 275 -10.24 17.30 -4.32
N VAL A 276 -9.89 16.20 -3.65
CA VAL A 276 -9.64 16.18 -2.21
C VAL A 276 -8.24 16.67 -1.88
N PRO A 277 -8.07 17.77 -1.12
CA PRO A 277 -6.78 18.25 -0.67
C PRO A 277 -6.03 17.18 0.14
N THR A 278 -4.80 16.90 -0.27
CA THR A 278 -3.94 15.88 0.32
C THR A 278 -2.64 16.49 0.81
N TYR A 279 -2.41 16.46 2.11
CA TYR A 279 -1.17 16.91 2.73
C TYR A 279 -0.16 15.75 2.70
N ILE A 280 0.97 15.92 2.01
CA ILE A 280 1.97 14.86 1.78
C ILE A 280 3.12 15.01 2.77
N MET A 281 3.20 14.12 3.75
CA MET A 281 4.35 14.02 4.64
C MET A 281 5.52 13.34 3.91
N ALA A 282 6.69 13.94 3.94
CA ALA A 282 7.90 13.39 3.30
C ALA A 282 8.36 12.06 3.94
N GLY A 283 8.10 11.89 5.22
CA GLY A 283 8.33 10.67 5.99
C GLY A 283 7.34 10.57 7.13
N PHE A 284 7.12 9.36 7.63
CA PHE A 284 6.25 9.17 8.78
C PHE A 284 6.93 9.61 10.08
N ASP A 285 6.27 10.52 10.79
CA ASP A 285 6.56 10.89 12.17
C ASP A 285 5.23 10.98 12.91
N PHE A 286 5.10 10.25 14.00
CA PHE A 286 3.83 10.13 14.72
C PHE A 286 3.38 11.46 15.34
N VAL A 287 4.29 12.24 15.91
CA VAL A 287 3.97 13.52 16.53
C VAL A 287 3.56 14.54 15.47
N LYS A 288 4.34 14.66 14.39
CA LYS A 288 3.98 15.50 13.25
C LYS A 288 2.64 15.12 12.63
N MET A 289 2.34 13.81 12.53
CA MET A 289 1.04 13.34 12.06
C MET A 289 -0.10 13.92 12.93
N LEU A 290 0.02 13.86 14.25
CA LEU A 290 -0.98 14.43 15.19
C LEU A 290 -1.09 15.95 15.03
N GLU A 291 0.04 16.65 14.93
CA GLU A 291 0.10 18.10 14.70
C GLU A 291 -0.59 18.50 13.40
N HIS A 292 -0.31 17.77 12.31
CA HIS A 292 -0.92 18.06 11.02
C HIS A 292 -2.43 17.76 11.01
N ILE A 293 -2.88 16.68 11.67
CA ILE A 293 -4.31 16.40 11.82
C ILE A 293 -5.01 17.57 12.48
N GLN A 294 -4.49 18.03 13.62
CA GLN A 294 -5.06 19.17 14.34
C GLN A 294 -4.99 20.48 13.53
N LYS A 295 -3.80 20.82 13.02
CA LYS A 295 -3.54 22.09 12.33
C LYS A 295 -4.35 22.26 11.05
N TYR A 296 -4.42 21.21 10.24
CA TYR A 296 -5.05 21.25 8.92
C TYR A 296 -6.47 20.69 8.93
N ARG A 297 -6.98 20.32 10.11
CA ARG A 297 -8.33 19.75 10.26
C ARG A 297 -8.53 18.58 9.32
N ILE A 298 -7.63 17.61 9.32
CA ILE A 298 -7.69 16.41 8.50
C ILE A 298 -8.96 15.62 8.84
N THR A 299 -9.67 15.17 7.82
CA THR A 299 -10.95 14.50 7.98
C THR A 299 -10.90 13.00 7.66
N VAL A 300 -9.93 12.57 6.83
CA VAL A 300 -9.83 11.17 6.41
C VAL A 300 -8.40 10.64 6.58
N LEU A 301 -8.30 9.47 7.20
CA LEU A 301 -7.05 8.75 7.39
C LEU A 301 -7.12 7.38 6.69
N ALA A 302 -6.20 7.15 5.75
CA ALA A 302 -5.88 5.82 5.25
C ALA A 302 -4.72 5.28 6.11
N ALA A 303 -5.02 4.32 6.97
CA ALA A 303 -4.09 3.82 7.98
C ALA A 303 -3.68 2.36 7.74
N VAL A 304 -2.67 1.95 8.49
CA VAL A 304 -2.20 0.57 8.61
C VAL A 304 -2.12 0.20 10.10
N PRO A 305 -2.15 -1.09 10.48
CA PRO A 305 -2.23 -1.50 11.87
C PRO A 305 -1.24 -0.82 12.82
N PRO A 306 0.05 -0.59 12.48
CA PRO A 306 0.98 0.12 13.36
C PRO A 306 0.53 1.53 13.73
N ILE A 307 -0.16 2.23 12.83
CA ILE A 307 -0.67 3.59 13.09
C ILE A 307 -1.83 3.55 14.08
N VAL A 308 -2.78 2.63 13.88
CA VAL A 308 -3.91 2.45 14.80
C VAL A 308 -3.41 2.02 16.18
N LEU A 309 -2.43 1.11 16.22
CA LEU A 309 -1.79 0.67 17.46
C LEU A 309 -1.08 1.84 18.18
N ALA A 310 -0.38 2.71 17.44
CA ALA A 310 0.24 3.90 18.00
C ALA A 310 -0.81 4.87 18.57
N LEU A 311 -1.93 5.09 17.86
CA LEU A 311 -3.06 5.88 18.36
C LEU A 311 -3.67 5.28 19.64
N ALA A 312 -3.75 3.95 19.75
CA ALA A 312 -4.25 3.28 20.94
C ALA A 312 -3.33 3.46 22.16
N LYS A 313 -2.02 3.31 21.96
CA LYS A 313 -1.04 3.15 23.04
C LYS A 313 -0.25 4.41 23.38
N HIS A 314 0.00 5.30 22.41
CA HIS A 314 0.85 6.47 22.63
C HIS A 314 0.10 7.59 23.37
N PRO A 315 0.61 8.07 24.53
CA PRO A 315 -0.12 9.03 25.37
C PRO A 315 -0.39 10.37 24.69
N LEU A 316 0.42 10.77 23.72
CA LEU A 316 0.22 12.01 22.95
C LEU A 316 -1.03 11.98 22.08
N ALA A 317 -1.51 10.82 21.65
CA ALA A 317 -2.72 10.72 20.83
C ALA A 317 -3.95 11.40 21.48
N ARG A 318 -3.98 11.45 22.82
CA ARG A 318 -5.06 12.08 23.60
C ARG A 318 -4.82 13.54 23.94
N LYS A 319 -3.66 14.10 23.57
CA LYS A 319 -3.31 15.51 23.83
C LYS A 319 -3.59 16.43 22.65
N TYR A 320 -3.79 15.89 21.46
CA TYR A 320 -4.11 16.64 20.26
C TYR A 320 -5.61 16.60 19.96
N ASP A 321 -6.12 17.66 19.33
CA ASP A 321 -7.50 17.69 18.85
C ASP A 321 -7.62 16.94 17.51
N LEU A 322 -8.12 15.73 17.56
CA LEU A 322 -8.38 14.89 16.39
C LEU A 322 -9.86 14.85 16.00
N SER A 323 -10.69 15.73 16.56
CA SER A 323 -12.15 15.75 16.37
C SER A 323 -12.57 16.04 14.92
N SER A 324 -11.66 16.51 14.07
CA SER A 324 -11.93 16.72 12.64
C SER A 324 -11.98 15.43 11.84
N VAL A 325 -11.42 14.33 12.37
CA VAL A 325 -11.39 13.04 11.65
C VAL A 325 -12.78 12.45 11.62
N GLU A 326 -13.29 12.21 10.41
CA GLU A 326 -14.62 11.65 10.14
C GLU A 326 -14.54 10.20 9.67
N SER A 327 -13.41 9.78 9.11
CA SER A 327 -13.24 8.44 8.54
C SER A 327 -11.82 7.92 8.75
N VAL A 328 -11.73 6.67 9.22
CA VAL A 328 -10.48 5.93 9.32
C VAL A 328 -10.65 4.58 8.66
N GLY A 329 -9.96 4.38 7.54
CA GLY A 329 -9.81 3.09 6.88
C GLY A 329 -8.50 2.44 7.29
N CYS A 330 -8.50 1.13 7.62
CA CYS A 330 -7.29 0.38 7.93
C CYS A 330 -7.14 -0.81 6.99
N GLY A 331 -5.94 -0.98 6.41
CA GLY A 331 -5.64 -2.05 5.46
C GLY A 331 -4.24 -2.61 5.61
N ALA A 332 -3.82 -3.43 4.64
CA ALA A 332 -2.51 -4.04 4.49
C ALA A 332 -2.19 -5.23 5.42
N ALA A 333 -2.79 -5.32 6.61
CA ALA A 333 -2.65 -6.46 7.53
C ALA A 333 -3.86 -6.54 8.48
N PRO A 334 -4.15 -7.72 9.07
CA PRO A 334 -5.20 -7.86 10.07
C PRO A 334 -4.96 -6.97 11.31
N LEU A 335 -6.05 -6.47 11.89
CA LEU A 335 -6.04 -5.68 13.12
C LEU A 335 -7.13 -6.20 14.06
N GLY A 336 -6.79 -6.43 15.33
CA GLY A 336 -7.74 -6.85 16.36
C GLY A 336 -8.83 -5.80 16.61
N ARG A 337 -10.05 -6.25 16.88
CA ARG A 337 -11.20 -5.37 17.14
C ARG A 337 -10.99 -4.53 18.41
N GLU A 338 -10.40 -5.12 19.43
CA GLU A 338 -10.14 -4.49 20.73
C GLU A 338 -9.26 -3.24 20.59
N VAL A 339 -8.23 -3.31 19.73
CA VAL A 339 -7.36 -2.15 19.43
C VAL A 339 -8.17 -1.03 18.75
N CYS A 340 -9.06 -1.40 17.82
CA CYS A 340 -9.94 -0.42 17.16
C CYS A 340 -10.85 0.27 18.18
N GLU A 341 -11.51 -0.49 19.05
CA GLU A 341 -12.42 0.02 20.08
C GLU A 341 -11.72 0.98 21.04
N VAL A 342 -10.51 0.66 21.48
CA VAL A 342 -9.70 1.57 22.30
C VAL A 342 -9.52 2.92 21.60
N VAL A 343 -9.17 2.93 20.31
CA VAL A 343 -8.97 4.18 19.56
C VAL A 343 -10.30 4.90 19.31
N GLU A 344 -11.34 4.18 18.92
CA GLU A 344 -12.68 4.73 18.70
C GLU A 344 -13.19 5.47 19.94
N GLN A 345 -13.07 4.85 21.12
CA GLN A 345 -13.57 5.43 22.37
C GLN A 345 -12.62 6.48 22.98
N SER A 346 -11.32 6.19 23.05
CA SER A 346 -10.39 7.05 23.78
C SER A 346 -9.82 8.21 22.99
N VAL A 347 -9.74 8.07 21.64
CA VAL A 347 -9.18 9.10 20.75
C VAL A 347 -10.30 9.84 20.02
N PHE A 348 -11.22 9.10 19.41
CA PHE A 348 -12.31 9.69 18.62
C PHE A 348 -13.63 9.84 19.39
N LYS A 349 -13.67 9.48 20.67
CA LYS A 349 -14.82 9.66 21.58
C LYS A 349 -16.13 9.06 21.04
N GLY A 350 -16.04 7.96 20.32
CA GLY A 350 -17.18 7.25 19.72
C GLY A 350 -17.76 7.92 18.46
N SER A 351 -17.12 8.95 17.90
CA SER A 351 -17.65 9.66 16.73
C SER A 351 -17.52 8.90 15.42
N LEU A 352 -16.68 7.88 15.36
CA LEU A 352 -16.46 7.07 14.15
C LEU A 352 -16.12 5.61 14.50
N THR A 353 -16.23 4.74 13.52
CA THR A 353 -15.80 3.34 13.58
C THR A 353 -14.67 3.12 12.60
N ILE A 354 -13.59 2.48 13.06
CA ILE A 354 -12.45 2.10 12.20
C ILE A 354 -12.86 0.89 11.36
N ARG A 355 -12.80 1.05 10.04
CA ARG A 355 -13.18 0.02 9.08
C ARG A 355 -11.95 -0.61 8.44
N GLN A 356 -11.88 -1.94 8.51
CA GLN A 356 -10.83 -2.67 7.83
C GLN A 356 -11.25 -2.96 6.39
N GLY A 357 -10.33 -2.79 5.45
CA GLY A 357 -10.50 -3.19 4.05
C GLY A 357 -9.45 -4.24 3.66
N TRP A 358 -9.74 -5.00 2.61
CA TRP A 358 -8.80 -5.96 2.07
C TRP A 358 -8.50 -5.69 0.60
N GLY A 359 -7.25 -5.94 0.26
CA GLY A 359 -6.73 -5.91 -1.09
C GLY A 359 -5.24 -6.22 -1.12
N MET A 360 -4.73 -6.38 -2.30
CA MET A 360 -3.32 -6.68 -2.54
C MET A 360 -2.85 -6.01 -3.82
N THR A 361 -1.55 -6.02 -4.05
CA THR A 361 -0.99 -5.43 -5.29
C THR A 361 -1.58 -6.08 -6.54
N GLU A 362 -1.80 -7.39 -6.47
CA GLU A 362 -2.37 -8.21 -7.55
C GLU A 362 -3.86 -7.95 -7.82
N THR A 363 -4.55 -7.22 -6.94
CA THR A 363 -5.91 -6.68 -7.15
C THR A 363 -5.89 -5.16 -7.37
N THR A 364 -4.80 -4.62 -7.87
CA THR A 364 -4.49 -3.19 -7.99
C THR A 364 -4.36 -2.51 -6.62
N CYS A 365 -5.37 -2.63 -5.77
CA CYS A 365 -5.39 -2.17 -4.38
C CYS A 365 -6.57 -2.81 -3.64
N THR A 366 -7.70 -2.10 -3.54
CA THR A 366 -8.86 -2.50 -2.74
C THR A 366 -9.74 -3.48 -3.53
N CYS A 367 -10.07 -4.61 -2.90
CA CYS A 367 -10.99 -5.61 -3.46
C CYS A 367 -12.22 -5.84 -2.56
N MET A 368 -12.12 -5.49 -1.28
CA MET A 368 -13.23 -5.52 -0.32
C MET A 368 -13.27 -4.24 0.50
N SER A 369 -14.47 -3.74 0.75
CA SER A 369 -14.73 -2.52 1.51
C SER A 369 -16.12 -2.58 2.14
N TRP A 370 -16.48 -1.53 2.86
CA TRP A 370 -17.72 -1.43 3.59
C TRP A 370 -18.70 -0.46 2.93
N ASP A 371 -19.95 -0.87 2.83
CA ASP A 371 -21.05 0.05 2.61
C ASP A 371 -21.11 1.06 3.78
N PRO A 372 -21.06 2.37 3.52
CA PRO A 372 -21.15 3.38 4.57
C PRO A 372 -22.40 3.28 5.45
N ALA A 373 -23.51 2.79 4.89
CA ALA A 373 -24.77 2.62 5.61
C ALA A 373 -24.77 1.40 6.56
N ARG A 374 -23.81 0.47 6.42
CA ARG A 374 -23.65 -0.66 7.34
C ARG A 374 -22.76 -0.25 8.52
N ALA A 375 -23.37 0.16 9.60
CA ALA A 375 -22.69 0.42 10.86
C ALA A 375 -22.46 -0.90 11.63
N THR A 376 -21.45 -1.68 11.25
CA THR A 376 -21.17 -2.92 11.96
C THR A 376 -19.74 -2.90 12.51
N PRO A 377 -19.54 -2.82 13.82
CA PRO A 377 -18.25 -3.08 14.43
C PRO A 377 -17.90 -4.56 14.19
N SER A 378 -16.90 -4.82 13.35
CA SER A 378 -16.54 -6.18 12.97
C SER A 378 -15.04 -6.26 12.69
N VAL A 379 -14.45 -7.43 12.91
CA VAL A 379 -13.11 -7.79 12.42
C VAL A 379 -13.10 -8.17 10.93
N GLY A 380 -14.27 -8.18 10.28
CA GLY A 380 -14.39 -8.41 8.84
C GLY A 380 -13.71 -7.31 8.03
N VAL A 381 -13.44 -7.63 6.78
CA VAL A 381 -12.81 -6.72 5.82
C VAL A 381 -13.78 -6.11 4.81
N GLY A 382 -15.08 -6.31 5.06
CA GLY A 382 -16.17 -5.82 4.21
C GLY A 382 -16.64 -6.84 3.18
N GLU A 383 -17.37 -6.34 2.20
CA GLU A 383 -17.93 -7.09 1.08
C GLU A 383 -17.18 -6.80 -0.22
N MET A 384 -17.41 -7.60 -1.24
CA MET A 384 -16.78 -7.44 -2.55
C MET A 384 -17.07 -6.06 -3.16
N MET A 385 -16.01 -5.42 -3.68
CA MET A 385 -16.11 -4.19 -4.46
C MET A 385 -16.96 -4.39 -5.73
N PRO A 386 -17.53 -3.32 -6.29
CA PRO A 386 -18.30 -3.40 -7.53
C PRO A 386 -17.60 -4.23 -8.61
N ASN A 387 -18.37 -5.06 -9.31
CA ASN A 387 -17.91 -5.96 -10.40
C ASN A 387 -16.91 -7.04 -9.97
N CYS A 388 -16.61 -7.17 -8.67
CA CYS A 388 -15.73 -8.23 -8.15
C CYS A 388 -16.54 -9.39 -7.58
N ALA A 389 -15.90 -10.56 -7.54
CA ALA A 389 -16.46 -11.73 -6.87
C ALA A 389 -15.35 -12.51 -6.14
N GLY A 390 -15.76 -13.25 -5.11
CA GLY A 390 -14.89 -14.10 -4.33
C GLY A 390 -15.48 -15.48 -4.12
N ARG A 391 -14.62 -16.44 -3.81
CA ARG A 391 -15.00 -17.78 -3.35
C ARG A 391 -13.97 -18.31 -2.37
N ILE A 392 -14.42 -19.21 -1.51
CA ILE A 392 -13.55 -19.89 -0.55
C ILE A 392 -13.27 -21.29 -1.10
N MET A 393 -11.99 -21.63 -1.25
CA MET A 393 -11.55 -22.92 -1.78
C MET A 393 -10.90 -23.74 -0.69
N SER A 394 -11.07 -25.07 -0.77
CA SER A 394 -10.27 -26.00 0.03
C SER A 394 -8.78 -25.74 -0.17
N LEU A 395 -7.95 -26.07 0.82
CA LEU A 395 -6.52 -25.73 0.78
C LEU A 395 -5.73 -26.47 -0.33
N ASP A 396 -6.30 -27.56 -0.88
CA ASP A 396 -5.78 -28.23 -2.06
C ASP A 396 -6.27 -27.59 -3.38
N GLY A 397 -7.12 -26.55 -3.29
CA GLY A 397 -7.65 -25.79 -4.41
C GLY A 397 -8.65 -26.55 -5.29
N LYS A 398 -9.16 -27.71 -4.86
CA LYS A 398 -10.02 -28.58 -5.69
C LYS A 398 -11.49 -28.40 -5.45
N THR A 399 -11.89 -28.12 -4.21
CA THR A 399 -13.29 -28.06 -3.79
C THR A 399 -13.63 -26.66 -3.31
N GLU A 400 -14.76 -26.15 -3.77
CA GLU A 400 -15.32 -24.90 -3.27
C GLU A 400 -16.05 -25.14 -1.95
N ILE A 401 -15.70 -24.38 -0.91
CA ILE A 401 -16.32 -24.40 0.39
C ILE A 401 -17.60 -23.55 0.34
N THR A 402 -18.69 -24.11 0.83
CA THR A 402 -20.02 -23.44 0.87
C THR A 402 -20.62 -23.46 2.28
N THR A 403 -19.91 -24.03 3.23
CA THR A 403 -20.32 -24.07 4.64
C THR A 403 -19.99 -22.74 5.32
N SER A 404 -20.98 -22.17 6.01
CA SER A 404 -20.80 -20.94 6.80
C SER A 404 -19.64 -21.06 7.77
N SER A 405 -18.81 -20.04 7.84
CA SER A 405 -17.66 -19.91 8.75
C SER A 405 -16.55 -20.96 8.57
N GLU A 406 -16.65 -21.84 7.59
CA GLU A 406 -15.59 -22.77 7.25
C GLU A 406 -14.44 -22.03 6.54
N ARG A 407 -13.19 -22.30 6.99
CA ARG A 407 -11.99 -21.61 6.53
C ARG A 407 -11.39 -22.28 5.30
N GLY A 408 -11.05 -21.49 4.29
CA GLY A 408 -10.33 -21.94 3.09
C GLY A 408 -9.53 -20.84 2.46
N GLU A 409 -8.88 -21.12 1.33
CA GLU A 409 -8.16 -20.12 0.56
C GLU A 409 -9.14 -19.19 -0.18
N LEU A 410 -8.97 -17.90 0.00
CA LEU A 410 -9.72 -16.87 -0.73
C LEU A 410 -9.23 -16.81 -2.18
N TRP A 411 -10.14 -16.99 -3.14
CA TRP A 411 -9.91 -16.70 -4.54
C TRP A 411 -10.81 -15.55 -4.97
N VAL A 412 -10.28 -14.64 -5.78
CA VAL A 412 -11.02 -13.45 -6.22
C VAL A 412 -10.95 -13.26 -7.72
N THR A 413 -11.97 -12.62 -8.29
CA THR A 413 -12.03 -12.21 -9.70
C THR A 413 -12.65 -10.83 -9.81
N GLY A 414 -12.39 -10.15 -10.93
CA GLY A 414 -12.99 -8.86 -11.25
C GLY A 414 -12.07 -7.96 -12.09
N PRO A 415 -12.54 -6.77 -12.44
CA PRO A 415 -11.83 -5.86 -13.33
C PRO A 415 -10.56 -5.25 -12.72
N THR A 416 -10.39 -5.37 -11.40
CA THR A 416 -9.24 -4.84 -10.66
C THR A 416 -8.03 -5.79 -10.64
N LEU A 417 -8.15 -7.00 -11.21
CA LEU A 417 -7.06 -7.96 -11.22
C LEU A 417 -5.87 -7.48 -12.05
N MET A 418 -4.68 -7.86 -11.60
CA MET A 418 -3.46 -7.72 -12.40
C MET A 418 -3.60 -8.44 -13.74
N ARG A 419 -2.88 -7.98 -14.75
CA ARG A 419 -2.74 -8.72 -16.01
C ARG A 419 -1.93 -10.01 -15.78
N ARG A 420 -0.77 -9.89 -15.14
CA ARG A 420 0.18 -10.97 -14.86
C ARG A 420 1.31 -10.46 -13.97
N TYR A 421 2.21 -11.35 -13.58
CA TYR A 421 3.54 -10.95 -13.14
C TYR A 421 4.44 -10.71 -14.36
N TRP A 422 5.08 -9.54 -14.39
CA TRP A 422 5.93 -9.09 -15.48
C TRP A 422 7.00 -10.15 -15.79
N ARG A 423 6.98 -10.65 -17.04
CA ARG A 423 7.92 -11.66 -17.55
C ARG A 423 8.08 -12.92 -16.68
N LYS A 424 7.07 -13.28 -15.94
CA LYS A 424 7.07 -14.46 -15.05
C LYS A 424 5.82 -15.33 -15.30
N PRO A 425 5.76 -16.01 -16.46
CA PRO A 425 4.57 -16.78 -16.84
C PRO A 425 4.26 -17.91 -15.85
N ASP A 426 5.29 -18.62 -15.35
CA ASP A 426 5.10 -19.70 -14.37
C ASP A 426 4.54 -19.17 -13.03
N ALA A 427 5.02 -18.02 -12.58
CA ALA A 427 4.51 -17.40 -11.36
C ALA A 427 3.05 -16.94 -11.56
N THR A 428 2.70 -16.45 -12.74
CA THR A 428 1.33 -16.07 -13.09
C THR A 428 0.42 -17.30 -13.10
N ALA A 429 0.80 -18.36 -13.83
CA ALA A 429 0.05 -19.62 -13.90
C ALA A 429 -0.11 -20.27 -12.50
N GLY A 430 0.93 -20.21 -11.66
CA GLY A 430 0.86 -20.72 -10.29
C GLY A 430 -0.09 -19.94 -9.37
N THR A 431 -0.37 -18.67 -9.69
CA THR A 431 -1.19 -17.77 -8.86
C THR A 431 -2.61 -17.59 -9.41
N THR A 432 -2.88 -18.02 -10.62
CA THR A 432 -4.20 -17.93 -11.27
C THR A 432 -4.81 -19.31 -11.50
N ALA A 433 -6.12 -19.34 -11.70
CA ALA A 433 -6.86 -20.50 -12.18
C ALA A 433 -7.95 -20.02 -13.13
N VAL A 434 -8.27 -20.82 -14.14
CA VAL A 434 -9.37 -20.55 -15.05
C VAL A 434 -10.45 -21.60 -14.79
N ASP A 435 -11.68 -21.17 -14.54
CA ASP A 435 -12.79 -22.11 -14.35
C ASP A 435 -13.41 -22.55 -15.70
N ALA A 436 -14.39 -23.48 -15.63
CA ALA A 436 -15.05 -24.01 -16.81
C ALA A 436 -15.80 -22.93 -17.64
N GLY A 437 -16.14 -21.81 -17.03
CA GLY A 437 -16.77 -20.66 -17.70
C GLY A 437 -15.76 -19.68 -18.32
N GLY A 438 -14.46 -19.96 -18.23
CA GLY A 438 -13.41 -19.06 -18.72
C GLY A 438 -13.04 -17.91 -17.79
N THR A 439 -13.61 -17.86 -16.57
CA THR A 439 -13.30 -16.81 -15.60
C THR A 439 -11.93 -17.04 -14.98
N VAL A 440 -11.10 -16.00 -15.00
CA VAL A 440 -9.79 -16.00 -14.34
C VAL A 440 -9.97 -15.68 -12.85
N TRP A 441 -9.47 -16.55 -12.01
CA TRP A 441 -9.45 -16.42 -10.55
C TRP A 441 -8.02 -16.24 -10.05
N LEU A 442 -7.82 -15.23 -9.22
CA LEU A 442 -6.58 -15.03 -8.49
C LEU A 442 -6.60 -15.82 -7.18
N LYS A 443 -5.65 -16.72 -7.00
CA LYS A 443 -5.36 -17.42 -5.75
C LYS A 443 -4.60 -16.47 -4.84
N THR A 444 -5.24 -15.96 -3.81
CA THR A 444 -4.66 -14.87 -3.00
C THR A 444 -3.58 -15.35 -2.03
N GLY A 445 -3.62 -16.62 -1.67
CA GLY A 445 -2.81 -17.20 -0.60
C GLY A 445 -3.24 -16.72 0.79
N ASP A 446 -4.38 -16.04 0.91
CA ASP A 446 -4.98 -15.65 2.18
C ASP A 446 -6.07 -16.65 2.58
N ILE A 447 -6.08 -17.04 3.86
CA ILE A 447 -7.14 -17.85 4.45
C ILE A 447 -8.25 -16.93 4.91
N ALA A 448 -9.45 -17.24 4.45
CA ALA A 448 -10.64 -16.49 4.80
C ALA A 448 -11.86 -17.40 5.04
N TYR A 449 -12.91 -16.81 5.54
CA TYR A 449 -14.24 -17.41 5.61
C TYR A 449 -15.32 -16.35 5.41
N VAL A 450 -16.55 -16.80 5.21
CA VAL A 450 -17.73 -15.97 5.08
C VAL A 450 -18.83 -16.55 5.96
N GLU A 451 -19.57 -15.70 6.66
CA GLU A 451 -20.70 -16.17 7.47
C GLU A 451 -21.96 -16.41 6.64
N ASN A 452 -22.17 -15.56 5.63
CA ASN A 452 -23.33 -15.62 4.75
C ASN A 452 -22.91 -15.66 3.28
N TYR A 453 -23.17 -16.78 2.61
CA TYR A 453 -22.92 -16.94 1.18
C TYR A 453 -24.04 -16.26 0.37
N GLY A 454 -23.73 -15.14 -0.25
CA GLY A 454 -24.63 -14.38 -1.10
C GLY A 454 -24.09 -12.96 -1.38
N PRO A 455 -24.76 -12.18 -2.23
CA PRO A 455 -24.38 -10.80 -2.48
C PRO A 455 -24.38 -9.98 -1.19
N GLY A 456 -23.27 -9.26 -0.94
CA GLY A 456 -23.08 -8.49 0.29
C GLY A 456 -22.61 -9.31 1.49
N GLY A 457 -22.18 -10.55 1.29
CA GLY A 457 -21.52 -11.36 2.33
C GLY A 457 -20.24 -10.70 2.81
N ILE A 458 -20.04 -10.66 4.14
CA ILE A 458 -18.84 -10.09 4.75
C ILE A 458 -17.75 -11.15 4.81
N PHE A 459 -16.55 -10.76 4.36
CA PHE A 459 -15.37 -11.61 4.41
C PHE A 459 -14.57 -11.35 5.68
N TYR A 460 -13.98 -12.43 6.20
CA TYR A 460 -13.09 -12.43 7.35
C TYR A 460 -11.77 -13.08 6.94
N VAL A 461 -10.71 -12.29 6.91
CA VAL A 461 -9.35 -12.76 6.58
C VAL A 461 -8.66 -13.18 7.87
N VAL A 462 -8.22 -14.43 7.92
CA VAL A 462 -7.63 -15.05 9.12
C VAL A 462 -6.13 -14.87 9.14
N ASP A 463 -5.44 -15.29 8.08
CA ASP A 463 -3.98 -15.17 7.92
C ASP A 463 -3.54 -15.58 6.50
N ARG A 464 -2.25 -15.55 6.25
CA ARG A 464 -1.63 -16.07 5.05
C ARG A 464 -1.46 -17.60 5.11
N LEU A 465 -1.83 -18.31 4.06
CA LEU A 465 -1.67 -19.77 3.95
C LEU A 465 -0.24 -20.24 4.29
N LYS A 466 0.77 -19.50 3.81
CA LYS A 466 2.20 -19.82 4.02
C LYS A 466 2.73 -19.41 5.39
N GLU A 467 1.98 -18.61 6.14
CA GLU A 467 2.34 -18.18 7.49
C GLU A 467 1.74 -19.08 8.57
N LEU A 468 0.73 -19.88 8.21
CA LEU A 468 0.10 -20.81 9.15
C LEU A 468 1.12 -21.77 9.75
N ILE A 469 1.10 -21.90 11.08
CA ILE A 469 1.96 -22.78 11.85
C ILE A 469 1.28 -24.15 11.95
N LYS A 470 1.96 -25.19 11.53
CA LYS A 470 1.40 -26.57 11.51
C LYS A 470 1.72 -27.31 12.80
N VAL A 471 0.85 -27.18 13.80
CA VAL A 471 1.03 -27.81 15.11
C VAL A 471 0.28 -29.14 15.16
N LYS A 472 0.98 -30.28 15.02
CA LYS A 472 0.40 -31.65 15.10
C LYS A 472 -0.88 -31.78 14.25
N GLY A 473 -0.84 -31.33 13.00
CA GLY A 473 -1.97 -31.39 12.08
C GLY A 473 -2.99 -30.23 12.20
N ASN A 474 -2.91 -29.41 13.25
CA ASN A 474 -3.73 -28.20 13.37
C ASN A 474 -3.03 -27.02 12.72
N GLN A 475 -3.81 -26.12 12.11
CA GLN A 475 -3.32 -24.87 11.54
C GLN A 475 -3.55 -23.73 12.54
N VAL A 476 -2.48 -23.06 12.92
CA VAL A 476 -2.50 -21.94 13.86
C VAL A 476 -2.13 -20.67 13.09
N ALA A 477 -3.03 -19.68 13.09
CA ALA A 477 -2.81 -18.39 12.46
C ALA A 477 -1.96 -17.50 13.37
N PRO A 478 -0.76 -17.07 12.99
CA PRO A 478 0.02 -16.09 13.74
C PRO A 478 -0.76 -14.82 14.09
N ALA A 479 -1.52 -14.28 13.14
CA ALA A 479 -2.27 -13.05 13.34
C ALA A 479 -3.32 -13.16 14.47
N GLU A 480 -3.95 -14.32 14.65
CA GLU A 480 -4.87 -14.57 15.76
C GLU A 480 -4.16 -14.46 17.12
N LEU A 481 -2.95 -15.03 17.22
CA LEU A 481 -2.16 -14.98 18.44
C LEU A 481 -1.58 -13.58 18.69
N GLU A 482 -1.15 -12.90 17.63
CA GLU A 482 -0.66 -11.52 17.67
C GLU A 482 -1.75 -10.57 18.18
N ALA A 483 -2.96 -10.66 17.64
CA ALA A 483 -4.09 -9.85 18.06
C ALA A 483 -4.36 -10.05 19.57
N LEU A 484 -4.44 -11.30 20.03
CA LEU A 484 -4.67 -11.59 21.43
C LEU A 484 -3.53 -11.11 22.34
N LEU A 485 -2.27 -11.25 21.92
CA LEU A 485 -1.12 -10.78 22.69
C LEU A 485 -1.06 -9.25 22.82
N LEU A 486 -1.60 -8.51 21.85
CA LEU A 486 -1.68 -7.05 21.91
C LEU A 486 -2.65 -6.54 23.00
N ASP A 487 -3.59 -7.38 23.47
CA ASP A 487 -4.47 -7.07 24.60
C ASP A 487 -3.77 -7.20 25.96
N ASN A 488 -2.59 -7.80 25.99
CA ASN A 488 -1.81 -7.90 27.22
C ASN A 488 -1.23 -6.52 27.57
N PRO A 489 -1.44 -6.00 28.80
CA PRO A 489 -0.97 -4.68 29.21
C PRO A 489 0.56 -4.52 29.20
N ASP A 490 1.31 -5.63 29.23
CA ASP A 490 2.76 -5.63 29.19
C ASP A 490 3.33 -5.64 27.75
N VAL A 491 2.50 -5.82 26.72
CA VAL A 491 2.92 -5.96 25.33
C VAL A 491 2.69 -4.67 24.55
N ALA A 492 3.75 -4.09 24.01
CA ALA A 492 3.69 -2.92 23.13
C ALA A 492 3.46 -3.32 21.67
N ASP A 493 4.22 -4.32 21.19
CA ASP A 493 4.14 -4.85 19.83
C ASP A 493 4.53 -6.33 19.85
N VAL A 494 4.10 -7.11 18.83
CA VAL A 494 4.38 -8.55 18.80
C VAL A 494 4.35 -9.10 17.38
N ALA A 495 5.15 -10.12 17.16
CA ALA A 495 5.06 -10.99 15.98
C ALA A 495 5.15 -12.45 16.41
N VAL A 496 4.35 -13.31 15.80
CA VAL A 496 4.36 -14.75 16.03
C VAL A 496 4.84 -15.46 14.77
N ILE A 497 5.71 -16.46 14.95
CA ILE A 497 6.19 -17.35 13.88
C ILE A 497 6.16 -18.81 14.31
N GLY A 498 6.12 -19.73 13.36
CA GLY A 498 6.43 -21.14 13.60
C GLY A 498 7.94 -21.35 13.75
N VAL A 499 8.33 -22.10 14.78
CA VAL A 499 9.71 -22.59 14.96
C VAL A 499 9.69 -24.11 15.05
N THR A 500 10.69 -24.77 14.46
CA THR A 500 10.80 -26.22 14.50
C THR A 500 11.52 -26.65 15.79
N ILE A 501 10.85 -27.44 16.63
CA ILE A 501 11.40 -28.03 17.85
C ILE A 501 11.00 -29.50 17.85
N ASP A 502 11.94 -30.41 18.07
CA ASP A 502 11.73 -31.87 18.10
C ASP A 502 10.96 -32.41 16.89
N GLY A 503 11.25 -31.85 15.70
CA GLY A 503 10.63 -32.28 14.44
C GLY A 503 9.20 -31.75 14.20
N GLY A 504 8.64 -30.96 15.11
CA GLY A 504 7.33 -30.32 14.98
C GLY A 504 7.40 -28.80 14.91
N GLU A 505 6.41 -28.16 14.30
CA GLU A 505 6.26 -26.70 14.32
C GLU A 505 5.51 -26.26 15.58
N LEU A 506 6.02 -25.22 16.26
CA LEU A 506 5.42 -24.66 17.47
C LEU A 506 5.38 -23.11 17.38
N PRO A 507 4.34 -22.44 17.90
CA PRO A 507 4.27 -20.99 17.92
C PRO A 507 5.30 -20.37 18.87
N ARG A 508 6.08 -19.39 18.35
CA ARG A 508 7.00 -18.54 19.12
C ARG A 508 6.60 -17.07 18.92
N ALA A 509 6.53 -16.33 20.04
CA ALA A 509 6.28 -14.89 20.01
C ALA A 509 7.56 -14.08 20.19
N TYR A 510 7.75 -13.06 19.36
CA TYR A 510 8.74 -12.00 19.54
C TYR A 510 8.00 -10.76 20.02
N VAL A 511 8.29 -10.32 21.24
CA VAL A 511 7.50 -9.34 22.00
C VAL A 511 8.30 -8.08 22.30
N VAL A 512 7.75 -6.92 21.96
CA VAL A 512 8.20 -5.62 22.47
C VAL A 512 7.40 -5.32 23.73
N ARG A 513 8.07 -5.11 24.85
CA ARG A 513 7.39 -4.77 26.12
C ARG A 513 6.96 -3.30 26.16
N ASN A 514 5.86 -3.03 26.84
CA ASN A 514 5.49 -1.67 27.17
C ASN A 514 6.57 -1.02 28.08
N PRO A 515 6.85 0.29 27.94
CA PRO A 515 7.79 0.99 28.80
C PRO A 515 7.42 0.81 30.29
N GLY A 516 8.41 0.38 31.08
CA GLY A 516 8.23 0.14 32.51
C GLY A 516 7.68 -1.23 32.89
N SER A 517 7.29 -2.07 31.92
CA SER A 517 6.86 -3.46 32.19
C SER A 517 8.02 -4.28 32.78
N LYS A 518 7.70 -5.07 33.81
CA LYS A 518 8.60 -6.05 34.45
C LYS A 518 8.21 -7.50 34.11
N ALA A 519 7.28 -7.69 33.19
CA ALA A 519 6.84 -9.02 32.80
C ALA A 519 8.02 -9.85 32.26
N THR A 520 8.05 -11.13 32.64
CA THR A 520 8.99 -12.13 32.10
C THR A 520 8.39 -12.84 30.90
N GLU A 521 9.22 -13.58 30.17
CA GLU A 521 8.79 -14.40 29.03
C GLU A 521 7.73 -15.43 29.46
N GLU A 522 7.90 -16.00 30.64
CA GLU A 522 6.96 -16.96 31.23
C GLU A 522 5.63 -16.29 31.63
N ASN A 523 5.64 -15.02 32.08
CA ASN A 523 4.41 -14.29 32.39
C ASN A 523 3.56 -14.12 31.12
N ILE A 524 4.16 -13.72 29.99
CA ILE A 524 3.48 -13.56 28.71
C ILE A 524 2.95 -14.91 28.20
N ALA A 525 3.77 -15.97 28.25
CA ALA A 525 3.35 -17.31 27.83
C ALA A 525 2.18 -17.83 28.66
N ARG A 526 2.26 -17.70 30.01
CA ARG A 526 1.21 -18.12 30.93
C ARG A 526 -0.09 -17.32 30.73
N TRP A 527 0.01 -16.03 30.46
CA TRP A 527 -1.17 -15.20 30.17
C TRP A 527 -1.97 -15.72 28.97
N MET A 528 -1.28 -16.28 27.97
CA MET A 528 -1.91 -16.91 26.80
C MET A 528 -2.54 -18.26 27.10
N GLU A 529 -1.99 -19.06 28.04
CA GLU A 529 -2.43 -20.46 28.26
C GLU A 529 -3.93 -20.61 28.58
N GLY A 530 -4.48 -19.67 29.33
CA GLY A 530 -5.90 -19.68 29.70
C GLY A 530 -6.87 -19.16 28.62
N LYS A 531 -6.32 -18.63 27.50
CA LYS A 531 -7.11 -17.91 26.48
C LYS A 531 -7.15 -18.62 25.12
N VAL A 532 -6.31 -19.61 24.91
CA VAL A 532 -6.19 -20.35 23.65
C VAL A 532 -6.16 -21.86 23.86
N ALA A 533 -6.58 -22.61 22.85
CA ALA A 533 -6.45 -24.06 22.84
C ALA A 533 -4.97 -24.49 22.97
N ARG A 534 -4.73 -25.68 23.54
CA ARG A 534 -3.39 -26.16 23.87
C ARG A 534 -2.41 -26.15 22.69
N TYR A 535 -2.89 -26.43 21.48
CA TYR A 535 -2.05 -26.43 20.27
C TYR A 535 -1.71 -25.01 19.77
N LYS A 536 -2.40 -23.98 20.25
CA LYS A 536 -2.14 -22.55 19.97
C LYS A 536 -1.22 -21.89 20.99
N GLN A 537 -0.89 -22.58 22.10
CA GLN A 537 -0.03 -22.02 23.14
C GLN A 537 1.39 -21.78 22.61
N LEU A 538 2.08 -20.79 23.17
CA LEU A 538 3.43 -20.36 22.77
C LEU A 538 4.52 -21.37 23.21
N LYS A 539 4.36 -22.62 22.81
CA LYS A 539 5.33 -23.71 23.16
C LYS A 539 6.68 -23.56 22.46
N GLY A 540 6.77 -22.73 21.42
CA GLY A 540 8.05 -22.31 20.81
C GLY A 540 8.78 -21.24 21.63
N GLY A 541 8.17 -20.75 22.71
CA GLY A 541 8.71 -19.75 23.62
C GLY A 541 8.29 -18.30 23.29
N VAL A 542 8.66 -17.42 24.21
CA VAL A 542 8.57 -15.96 24.06
C VAL A 542 9.99 -15.40 24.05
N VAL A 543 10.26 -14.43 23.22
CA VAL A 543 11.56 -13.73 23.14
C VAL A 543 11.31 -12.24 23.12
N PHE A 544 11.96 -11.50 24.02
CA PHE A 544 11.88 -10.04 24.00
C PHE A 544 12.79 -9.43 22.94
N VAL A 545 12.26 -8.42 22.27
CA VAL A 545 12.95 -7.65 21.22
C VAL A 545 12.69 -6.15 21.43
N ASP A 546 13.60 -5.33 20.92
CA ASP A 546 13.43 -3.87 20.97
C ASP A 546 12.41 -3.40 19.93
N VAL A 547 12.34 -4.10 18.78
CA VAL A 547 11.45 -3.77 17.66
C VAL A 547 11.01 -5.01 16.90
N VAL A 548 9.74 -5.07 16.51
CA VAL A 548 9.24 -6.05 15.53
C VAL A 548 9.59 -5.56 14.13
N PRO A 549 10.34 -6.34 13.32
CA PRO A 549 10.69 -5.92 11.98
C PRO A 549 9.45 -5.83 11.08
N LYS A 550 9.21 -4.65 10.52
CA LYS A 550 8.09 -4.36 9.61
C LYS A 550 8.60 -3.62 8.37
N ASN A 551 7.93 -3.81 7.26
CA ASN A 551 8.16 -2.96 6.10
C ASN A 551 7.44 -1.59 6.27
N PRO A 552 7.71 -0.59 5.42
CA PRO A 552 7.08 0.73 5.51
C PRO A 552 5.55 0.73 5.36
N SER A 553 4.96 -0.32 4.78
CA SER A 553 3.50 -0.51 4.75
C SER A 553 2.94 -1.20 6.01
N GLY A 554 3.78 -1.41 7.05
CA GLY A 554 3.38 -1.98 8.34
C GLY A 554 3.31 -3.50 8.40
N LYS A 555 3.65 -4.22 7.31
CA LYS A 555 3.63 -5.68 7.26
C LYS A 555 4.83 -6.27 7.99
N ILE A 556 4.58 -7.22 8.89
CA ILE A 556 5.61 -7.95 9.64
C ILE A 556 6.52 -8.75 8.68
N LEU A 557 7.82 -8.58 8.84
CA LEU A 557 8.86 -9.28 8.04
C LEU A 557 9.23 -10.62 8.71
N ARG A 558 8.27 -11.58 8.73
CA ARG A 558 8.43 -12.87 9.42
C ARG A 558 9.62 -13.69 8.93
N ALA A 559 10.05 -13.51 7.67
CA ALA A 559 11.25 -14.16 7.16
C ALA A 559 12.50 -13.80 7.98
N GLN A 560 12.65 -12.51 8.36
CA GLN A 560 13.77 -12.06 9.20
C GLN A 560 13.72 -12.70 10.61
N LEU A 561 12.52 -12.82 11.17
CA LEU A 561 12.35 -13.48 12.47
C LEU A 561 12.63 -14.98 12.41
N ARG A 562 12.25 -15.66 11.31
CA ARG A 562 12.59 -17.08 11.11
C ARG A 562 14.11 -17.28 10.98
N GLU A 563 14.82 -16.41 10.27
CA GLU A 563 16.29 -16.46 10.17
C GLU A 563 16.94 -16.18 11.52
N ARG A 564 16.40 -15.25 12.31
CA ARG A 564 16.83 -15.00 13.68
C ARG A 564 16.63 -16.25 14.56
N ALA A 565 15.44 -16.86 14.51
CA ALA A 565 15.14 -18.07 15.27
C ALA A 565 16.08 -19.23 14.94
N LYS A 566 16.44 -19.41 13.66
CA LYS A 566 17.45 -20.43 13.25
C LYS A 566 18.82 -20.14 13.86
N LYS A 567 19.26 -18.89 13.88
CA LYS A 567 20.53 -18.50 14.51
C LYS A 567 20.51 -18.69 16.02
N GLU A 568 19.40 -18.37 16.69
CA GLU A 568 19.19 -18.60 18.13
C GLU A 568 19.26 -20.12 18.46
N ALA A 569 18.66 -20.96 17.62
CA ALA A 569 18.71 -22.43 17.78
C ALA A 569 20.12 -23.02 17.53
N ALA A 570 20.91 -22.43 16.62
CA ALA A 570 22.27 -22.87 16.31
C ALA A 570 23.34 -22.37 17.31
N GLY A 571 23.00 -21.50 18.25
CA GLY A 571 23.90 -20.89 19.22
C GLY A 571 24.31 -21.85 20.37
N PRO A 572 25.24 -21.44 21.28
CA PRO A 572 25.89 -22.31 22.27
C PRO A 572 24.97 -23.06 23.25
N ARG A 573 23.69 -22.64 23.39
CA ARG A 573 22.72 -23.37 24.24
C ARG A 573 22.24 -24.70 23.67
N ALA A 574 22.46 -24.99 22.39
CA ALA A 574 22.08 -26.27 21.75
C ALA A 574 23.10 -27.37 21.97
N LYS A 575 24.26 -27.12 22.63
CA LYS A 575 25.30 -28.12 22.87
C LYS A 575 25.25 -28.74 24.27
N LEU A 576 24.24 -28.46 25.08
CA LEU A 576 24.09 -28.99 26.45
C LEU A 576 22.77 -29.74 26.66
N ALA A 577 22.26 -30.42 25.63
CA ALA A 577 21.17 -31.40 25.74
C ALA A 577 21.60 -32.74 25.13
#